data_ede1d4e7468941c32f942f0790e0628f
#
_entry.id   ede1d4e7468941c32f942f0790e0628f
#
_cell.length_a   1.000
_cell.length_b   1.000
_cell.length_c   1.000
_cell.angle_alpha   90.00
_cell.angle_beta   90.00
_cell.angle_gamma   90.00
#
_symmetry.space_group_name_H-M   'P 1'
#
loop_
_entity.id
_entity.type
_entity.pdbx_description
1 polymer ?
#
loop_
_entity_poly.entity_id
_entity_poly.type
_entity_poly.pdbx_seq_one_letter_code
_entity_poly.pdbx_strand_id
1 'polypeptide(L)'
;NKLIFKSKKFSKYNINKYKLYENDNIILGDDGGNLFIFSINEKRIIRKYNFYKNKFKKIKKKINFLVANNIIFVSDNLGYLYAINYKKDKVIWAKNYKIPFRSNLKLYQNKLIATNQNNDLFFFNKTNGDLIKKIPTEETLVKNEFINNLSISKNNLFFLNTYGSLYSININVM
;
A
#
# COMPACT_ATOMS: atom_id res chain seq x y z
N ASN A 1 22.66 11.48 -22.50
CA ASN A 1 21.34 11.04 -22.00
C ASN A 1 20.30 11.27 -23.08
N LYS A 2 19.62 10.21 -23.56
CA LYS A 2 18.59 10.28 -24.59
C LYS A 2 17.22 9.99 -23.97
N LEU A 3 16.24 10.89 -24.17
CA LEU A 3 14.84 10.61 -23.79
C LEU A 3 14.30 9.52 -24.73
N ILE A 4 13.89 8.38 -24.15
CA ILE A 4 13.37 7.23 -24.90
C ILE A 4 11.86 7.40 -25.14
N PHE A 5 11.13 7.89 -24.13
CA PHE A 5 9.67 8.01 -24.19
C PHE A 5 9.15 9.06 -23.18
N LYS A 6 8.10 9.79 -23.58
CA LYS A 6 7.33 10.70 -22.73
C LYS A 6 5.84 10.44 -22.95
N SER A 7 5.12 10.00 -21.88
CA SER A 7 3.67 9.84 -21.96
C SER A 7 2.93 11.18 -21.97
N LYS A 8 1.71 11.20 -22.51
CA LYS A 8 0.76 12.30 -22.24
C LYS A 8 0.35 12.28 -20.77
N LYS A 9 -0.07 13.44 -20.23
CA LYS A 9 -0.62 13.53 -18.88
C LYS A 9 -1.90 12.70 -18.79
N PHE A 10 -1.93 11.71 -17.90
CA PHE A 10 -3.06 10.77 -17.73
C PHE A 10 -3.81 10.93 -16.39
N SER A 11 -3.27 11.71 -15.47
CA SER A 11 -3.96 12.07 -14.23
C SER A 11 -3.98 13.58 -14.01
N LYS A 12 -5.08 14.08 -13.47
CA LYS A 12 -5.20 15.46 -12.95
C LYS A 12 -4.66 15.63 -11.53
N TYR A 13 -4.44 14.52 -10.83
CA TYR A 13 -3.88 14.47 -9.48
C TYR A 13 -2.38 14.22 -9.53
N ASN A 14 -1.69 14.54 -8.43
CA ASN A 14 -0.27 14.26 -8.30
C ASN A 14 -0.04 12.76 -8.14
N ILE A 15 0.92 12.23 -8.89
CA ILE A 15 1.42 10.87 -8.67
C ILE A 15 2.31 10.91 -7.42
N ASN A 16 1.95 10.15 -6.40
CA ASN A 16 2.64 10.12 -5.13
C ASN A 16 3.41 8.82 -4.87
N LYS A 17 3.15 7.80 -5.65
CA LYS A 17 3.85 6.51 -5.55
C LYS A 17 3.91 5.80 -6.89
N TYR A 18 5.05 5.17 -7.15
CA TYR A 18 5.21 4.30 -8.32
C TYR A 18 6.12 3.12 -7.98
N LYS A 19 5.98 2.02 -8.73
CA LYS A 19 6.82 0.84 -8.66
C LYS A 19 6.89 0.15 -10.02
N LEU A 20 8.10 -0.16 -10.46
CA LEU A 20 8.34 -1.07 -11.58
C LEU A 20 8.06 -2.50 -11.14
N TYR A 21 7.38 -3.27 -11.98
CA TYR A 21 7.05 -4.68 -11.72
C TYR A 21 7.21 -5.52 -13.00
N GLU A 22 7.93 -6.64 -12.86
CA GLU A 22 8.22 -7.61 -13.94
C GLU A 22 8.85 -6.98 -15.20
N ASN A 23 9.63 -5.91 -15.04
CA ASN A 23 10.29 -5.13 -16.11
C ASN A 23 9.35 -4.57 -17.21
N ASP A 24 8.07 -4.93 -17.22
CA ASP A 24 7.12 -4.61 -18.28
C ASP A 24 6.04 -3.60 -17.85
N ASN A 25 5.81 -3.46 -16.56
CA ASN A 25 4.74 -2.64 -16.03
C ASN A 25 5.21 -1.66 -14.95
N ILE A 26 4.70 -0.44 -15.02
CA ILE A 26 4.83 0.54 -13.94
C ILE A 26 3.46 0.69 -13.28
N ILE A 27 3.40 0.45 -11.98
CA ILE A 27 2.20 0.69 -11.18
C ILE A 27 2.34 2.04 -10.51
N LEU A 28 1.31 2.89 -10.68
CA LEU A 28 1.32 4.28 -10.22
C LEU A 28 0.10 4.55 -9.35
N GLY A 29 0.31 5.30 -8.27
CA GLY A 29 -0.75 5.77 -7.39
C GLY A 29 -0.80 7.29 -7.36
N ASP A 30 -2.00 7.87 -7.36
CA ASP A 30 -2.19 9.31 -7.27
C ASP A 30 -3.02 9.75 -6.04
N ASP A 31 -3.01 11.07 -5.77
CA ASP A 31 -3.74 11.69 -4.66
C ASP A 31 -5.27 11.60 -4.80
N GLY A 32 -5.79 11.28 -5.99
CA GLY A 32 -7.20 10.99 -6.23
C GLY A 32 -7.61 9.59 -5.81
N GLY A 33 -6.65 8.74 -5.44
CA GLY A 33 -6.86 7.33 -5.12
C GLY A 33 -6.95 6.44 -6.35
N ASN A 34 -6.47 6.92 -7.50
CA ASN A 34 -6.36 6.08 -8.68
C ASN A 34 -5.10 5.22 -8.60
N LEU A 35 -5.23 3.98 -9.01
CA LEU A 35 -4.14 3.09 -9.36
C LEU A 35 -4.12 2.91 -10.87
N PHE A 36 -3.00 3.17 -11.48
CA PHE A 36 -2.78 2.97 -12.92
C PHE A 36 -1.76 1.87 -13.12
N ILE A 37 -1.96 1.06 -14.14
CA ILE A 37 -0.97 0.13 -14.65
C ILE A 37 -0.57 0.61 -16.04
N PHE A 38 0.66 1.04 -16.15
CA PHE A 38 1.26 1.48 -17.38
C PHE A 38 2.11 0.35 -17.97
N SER A 39 1.83 -0.07 -19.19
CA SER A 39 2.66 -1.02 -19.93
C SER A 39 3.81 -0.29 -20.60
N ILE A 40 5.05 -0.71 -20.32
CA ILE A 40 6.25 -0.16 -20.94
C ILE A 40 6.27 -0.54 -22.43
N ASN A 41 5.90 -1.76 -22.76
CA ASN A 41 5.90 -2.28 -24.12
C ASN A 41 4.86 -1.59 -25.00
N GLU A 42 3.62 -1.45 -24.49
CA GLU A 42 2.52 -0.78 -25.19
C GLU A 42 2.57 0.76 -25.08
N LYS A 43 3.43 1.31 -24.22
CA LYS A 43 3.60 2.76 -23.96
C LYS A 43 2.30 3.47 -23.59
N ARG A 44 1.37 2.77 -22.89
CA ARG A 44 0.06 3.31 -22.50
C ARG A 44 -0.42 2.74 -21.18
N ILE A 45 -1.43 3.42 -20.59
CA ILE A 45 -2.17 2.89 -19.44
C ILE A 45 -3.05 1.73 -19.93
N ILE A 46 -2.83 0.55 -19.37
CA ILE A 46 -3.61 -0.65 -19.72
C ILE A 46 -4.74 -0.93 -18.72
N ARG A 47 -4.62 -0.44 -17.47
CA ARG A 47 -5.66 -0.56 -16.44
C ARG A 47 -5.69 0.67 -15.55
N LYS A 48 -6.89 0.98 -15.05
CA LYS A 48 -7.11 2.03 -14.06
C LYS A 48 -8.15 1.56 -13.04
N TYR A 49 -7.83 1.69 -11.76
CA TYR A 49 -8.73 1.38 -10.65
C TYR A 49 -8.98 2.61 -9.80
N ASN A 50 -10.22 2.80 -9.36
CA ASN A 50 -10.59 3.74 -8.32
C ASN A 50 -11.86 3.22 -7.64
N PHE A 51 -11.76 2.88 -6.35
CA PHE A 51 -12.83 2.26 -5.58
C PHE A 51 -13.52 3.21 -4.61
N TYR A 52 -13.16 4.50 -4.65
CA TYR A 52 -13.68 5.47 -3.70
C TYR A 52 -15.03 6.03 -4.13
N LYS A 53 -16.01 5.99 -3.19
CA LYS A 53 -17.33 6.60 -3.39
C LYS A 53 -17.23 8.13 -3.49
N ASN A 54 -18.23 8.75 -4.09
CA ASN A 54 -18.28 10.20 -4.31
C ASN A 54 -18.06 11.03 -3.03
N LYS A 55 -18.52 10.56 -1.87
CA LYS A 55 -18.30 11.26 -0.58
C LYS A 55 -16.83 11.47 -0.23
N PHE A 56 -15.93 10.63 -0.76
CA PHE A 56 -14.48 10.76 -0.52
C PHE A 56 -13.76 11.56 -1.61
N LYS A 57 -14.48 12.09 -2.60
CA LYS A 57 -13.89 12.71 -3.80
C LYS A 57 -13.00 13.91 -3.48
N LYS A 58 -13.35 14.69 -2.43
CA LYS A 58 -12.59 15.87 -1.99
C LYS A 58 -11.40 15.54 -1.07
N ILE A 59 -11.35 14.33 -0.52
CA ILE A 59 -10.29 13.92 0.40
C ILE A 59 -9.09 13.46 -0.42
N LYS A 60 -7.91 14.00 -0.12
CA LYS A 60 -6.65 13.54 -0.68
C LYS A 60 -6.31 12.14 -0.15
N LYS A 61 -6.07 11.18 -1.06
CA LYS A 61 -5.72 9.80 -0.70
C LYS A 61 -4.21 9.65 -0.66
N LYS A 62 -3.73 9.09 0.43
CA LYS A 62 -2.35 8.65 0.55
C LYS A 62 -2.36 7.13 0.46
N ILE A 63 -2.13 6.61 -0.75
CA ILE A 63 -2.12 5.17 -0.98
C ILE A 63 -0.71 4.61 -0.89
N ASN A 64 -0.57 3.51 -0.17
CA ASN A 64 0.61 2.67 -0.18
C ASN A 64 0.26 1.36 -0.87
N PHE A 65 1.17 0.85 -1.69
CA PHE A 65 0.94 -0.43 -2.35
C PHE A 65 2.21 -1.27 -2.43
N LEU A 66 1.98 -2.57 -2.52
CA LEU A 66 2.98 -3.60 -2.73
C LEU A 66 2.47 -4.55 -3.79
N VAL A 67 3.37 -5.01 -4.66
CA VAL A 67 3.04 -5.93 -5.76
C VAL A 67 3.78 -7.23 -5.56
N ALA A 68 3.05 -8.33 -5.65
CA ALA A 68 3.61 -9.69 -5.62
C ALA A 68 2.69 -10.66 -6.37
N ASN A 69 3.24 -11.53 -7.21
CA ASN A 69 2.52 -12.58 -7.93
C ASN A 69 1.24 -12.08 -8.65
N ASN A 70 1.37 -10.99 -9.42
CA ASN A 70 0.25 -10.33 -10.13
C ASN A 70 -0.85 -9.77 -9.22
N ILE A 71 -0.61 -9.68 -7.91
CA ILE A 71 -1.53 -9.08 -6.96
C ILE A 71 -0.95 -7.74 -6.48
N ILE A 72 -1.77 -6.71 -6.53
CA ILE A 72 -1.49 -5.41 -5.92
C ILE A 72 -2.22 -5.37 -4.59
N PHE A 73 -1.50 -5.29 -3.49
CA PHE A 73 -2.02 -5.01 -2.16
C PHE A 73 -1.95 -3.52 -1.92
N VAL A 74 -3.02 -2.93 -1.44
CA VAL A 74 -3.13 -1.48 -1.24
C VAL A 74 -3.68 -1.17 0.13
N SER A 75 -3.06 -0.20 0.80
CA SER A 75 -3.60 0.44 2.00
C SER A 75 -3.68 1.95 1.82
N ASP A 76 -4.58 2.60 2.55
CA ASP A 76 -4.75 4.04 2.44
C ASP A 76 -5.01 4.76 3.78
N ASN A 77 -5.06 6.08 3.70
CA ASN A 77 -5.35 6.96 4.83
C ASN A 77 -6.84 7.07 5.20
N LEU A 78 -7.71 6.29 4.58
CA LEU A 78 -9.14 6.16 4.93
C LEU A 78 -9.42 4.82 5.63
N GLY A 79 -8.38 4.00 5.85
CA GLY A 79 -8.47 2.71 6.50
C GLY A 79 -8.85 1.56 5.59
N TYR A 80 -8.86 1.76 4.28
CA TYR A 80 -9.06 0.67 3.33
C TYR A 80 -7.79 -0.15 3.14
N LEU A 81 -7.99 -1.46 3.10
CA LEU A 81 -7.00 -2.45 2.72
C LEU A 81 -7.63 -3.38 1.70
N TYR A 82 -7.00 -3.57 0.54
CA TYR A 82 -7.56 -4.39 -0.52
C TYR A 82 -6.50 -5.05 -1.39
N ALA A 83 -6.88 -6.11 -2.08
CA ALA A 83 -6.04 -6.83 -3.02
C ALA A 83 -6.72 -6.96 -4.38
N ILE A 84 -5.95 -6.69 -5.44
CA ILE A 84 -6.39 -6.74 -6.82
C ILE A 84 -5.49 -7.69 -7.59
N ASN A 85 -6.05 -8.67 -8.28
CA ASN A 85 -5.33 -9.37 -9.33
C ASN A 85 -5.46 -8.55 -10.62
N TYR A 86 -4.42 -7.84 -10.98
CA TYR A 86 -4.47 -6.92 -12.11
C TYR A 86 -4.44 -7.62 -13.48
N LYS A 87 -3.85 -8.82 -13.57
CA LYS A 87 -3.90 -9.61 -14.83
C LYS A 87 -5.30 -10.16 -15.10
N LYS A 88 -5.99 -10.63 -14.04
CA LYS A 88 -7.38 -11.13 -14.15
C LYS A 88 -8.43 -10.02 -14.06
N ASP A 89 -8.02 -8.78 -13.85
CA ASP A 89 -8.88 -7.61 -13.68
C ASP A 89 -9.96 -7.80 -12.58
N LYS A 90 -9.56 -8.36 -11.43
CA LYS A 90 -10.47 -8.76 -10.36
C LYS A 90 -9.98 -8.28 -9.00
N VAL A 91 -10.89 -7.65 -8.24
CA VAL A 91 -10.70 -7.45 -6.81
C VAL A 91 -10.84 -8.81 -6.13
N ILE A 92 -9.80 -9.21 -5.38
CA ILE A 92 -9.79 -10.45 -4.63
C ILE A 92 -10.56 -10.27 -3.33
N TRP A 93 -10.21 -9.22 -2.59
CA TRP A 93 -10.90 -8.81 -1.37
C TRP A 93 -10.68 -7.31 -1.12
N ALA A 94 -11.59 -6.71 -0.32
CA ALA A 94 -11.48 -5.32 0.13
C ALA A 94 -12.12 -5.20 1.52
N LYS A 95 -11.40 -4.57 2.45
CA LYS A 95 -11.84 -4.34 3.83
C LYS A 95 -11.58 -2.90 4.25
N ASN A 96 -12.36 -2.41 5.22
CA ASN A 96 -12.14 -1.11 5.83
C ASN A 96 -12.01 -1.28 7.34
N TYR A 97 -10.83 -0.94 7.87
CA TYR A 97 -10.51 -1.03 9.29
C TYR A 97 -10.79 0.27 10.05
N LYS A 98 -11.31 1.30 9.35
CA LYS A 98 -11.74 2.61 9.91
C LYS A 98 -10.62 3.43 10.57
N ILE A 99 -9.39 2.98 10.51
CA ILE A 99 -8.21 3.66 11.04
C ILE A 99 -7.20 3.87 9.91
N PRO A 100 -6.74 5.10 9.67
CA PRO A 100 -5.77 5.41 8.62
C PRO A 100 -4.49 4.58 8.71
N PHE A 101 -4.11 3.94 7.61
CA PHE A 101 -2.80 3.29 7.49
C PHE A 101 -1.72 4.32 7.18
N ARG A 102 -0.54 4.17 7.78
CA ARG A 102 0.56 5.14 7.70
C ARG A 102 1.91 4.52 7.30
N SER A 103 1.97 3.22 7.04
CA SER A 103 3.20 2.56 6.65
C SER A 103 3.23 2.12 5.19
N ASN A 104 4.43 1.81 4.72
CA ASN A 104 4.57 0.91 3.58
C ASN A 104 4.02 -0.48 3.95
N LEU A 105 3.57 -1.24 2.95
CA LEU A 105 3.14 -2.62 3.13
C LEU A 105 4.34 -3.57 3.05
N LYS A 106 4.31 -4.65 3.83
CA LYS A 106 5.25 -5.76 3.76
C LYS A 106 4.50 -7.09 3.63
N LEU A 107 5.12 -8.03 2.92
CA LEU A 107 4.67 -9.42 2.86
C LEU A 107 5.71 -10.32 3.51
N TYR A 108 5.22 -11.24 4.32
CA TYR A 108 6.01 -12.33 4.87
C TYR A 108 5.16 -13.60 4.92
N GLN A 109 5.55 -14.61 4.15
CA GLN A 109 4.78 -15.84 3.99
C GLN A 109 3.31 -15.57 3.59
N ASN A 110 2.35 -15.91 4.46
CA ASN A 110 0.92 -15.64 4.26
C ASN A 110 0.42 -14.35 4.94
N LYS A 111 1.31 -13.52 5.45
CA LYS A 111 0.97 -12.33 6.23
C LYS A 111 1.23 -11.06 5.41
N LEU A 112 0.24 -10.19 5.32
CA LEU A 112 0.38 -8.81 4.88
C LEU A 112 0.50 -7.93 6.13
N ILE A 113 1.49 -7.06 6.18
CA ILE A 113 1.85 -6.30 7.39
C ILE A 113 1.76 -4.81 7.09
N ALA A 114 1.11 -4.07 7.99
CA ALA A 114 0.97 -2.63 7.94
C ALA A 114 0.91 -2.02 9.35
N THR A 115 1.16 -0.72 9.47
CA THR A 115 0.85 0.05 10.69
C THR A 115 -0.18 1.14 10.41
N ASN A 116 -0.92 1.51 11.44
CA ASN A 116 -1.87 2.60 11.38
C ASN A 116 -1.28 3.91 11.98
N GLN A 117 -2.10 4.96 12.02
CA GLN A 117 -1.71 6.26 12.59
C GLN A 117 -1.46 6.25 14.12
N ASN A 118 -1.91 5.21 14.83
CA ASN A 118 -1.76 5.08 16.28
C ASN A 118 -0.53 4.24 16.67
N ASN A 119 0.37 3.96 15.72
CA ASN A 119 1.51 3.06 15.89
C ASN A 119 1.15 1.58 16.16
N ASP A 120 -0.09 1.18 15.97
CA ASP A 120 -0.44 -0.24 16.03
C ASP A 120 0.12 -1.00 14.83
N LEU A 121 0.68 -2.15 15.06
CA LEU A 121 1.16 -3.06 14.03
C LEU A 121 0.12 -4.15 13.77
N PHE A 122 -0.25 -4.30 12.49
CA PHE A 122 -1.27 -5.25 12.05
C PHE A 122 -0.68 -6.32 11.15
N PHE A 123 -1.12 -7.55 11.37
CA PHE A 123 -0.87 -8.72 10.54
C PHE A 123 -2.19 -9.21 9.96
N PHE A 124 -2.29 -9.23 8.65
CA PHE A 124 -3.47 -9.66 7.93
C PHE A 124 -3.17 -10.92 7.12
N ASN A 125 -4.15 -11.77 6.96
CA ASN A 125 -4.08 -12.86 6.00
C ASN A 125 -4.10 -12.28 4.57
N LYS A 126 -3.05 -12.54 3.79
CA LYS A 126 -2.93 -11.97 2.44
C LYS A 126 -3.99 -12.48 1.46
N THR A 127 -4.62 -13.64 1.72
CA THR A 127 -5.57 -14.26 0.78
C THR A 127 -6.98 -13.72 0.89
N ASN A 128 -7.40 -13.28 2.09
CA ASN A 128 -8.75 -12.80 2.36
C ASN A 128 -8.82 -11.45 3.10
N GLY A 129 -7.67 -10.92 3.53
CA GLY A 129 -7.57 -9.65 4.23
C GLY A 129 -7.97 -9.71 5.70
N ASP A 130 -8.30 -10.87 6.29
CA ASP A 130 -8.69 -10.97 7.70
C ASP A 130 -7.55 -10.62 8.64
N LEU A 131 -7.89 -9.96 9.74
CA LEU A 131 -6.93 -9.65 10.79
C LEU A 131 -6.50 -10.94 11.50
N ILE A 132 -5.19 -11.22 11.47
CA ILE A 132 -4.58 -12.34 12.21
C ILE A 132 -4.20 -11.87 13.62
N LYS A 133 -3.50 -10.72 13.69
CA LYS A 133 -2.96 -10.19 14.95
C LYS A 133 -2.80 -8.69 14.89
N LYS A 134 -3.06 -8.03 16.01
CA LYS A 134 -2.72 -6.64 16.27
C LYS A 134 -1.72 -6.59 17.43
N ILE A 135 -0.64 -5.83 17.27
CA ILE A 135 0.32 -5.54 18.33
C ILE A 135 0.27 -4.03 18.55
N PRO A 136 -0.29 -3.58 19.68
CA PRO A 136 -0.19 -2.20 20.08
C PRO A 136 1.28 -1.89 20.43
N THR A 137 1.75 -0.72 19.99
CA THR A 137 3.00 -0.15 20.47
C THR A 137 2.68 1.12 21.25
N GLU A 138 3.67 1.99 21.47
CA GLU A 138 3.38 3.26 22.15
C GLU A 138 2.33 4.07 21.39
N GLU A 139 1.23 4.41 22.06
CA GLU A 139 0.20 5.27 21.51
C GLU A 139 0.75 6.69 21.32
N THR A 140 0.44 7.29 20.18
CA THR A 140 0.74 8.69 19.93
C THR A 140 -0.52 9.54 19.98
N LEU A 141 -0.48 10.59 20.78
CA LEU A 141 -1.49 11.64 20.74
C LEU A 141 -1.32 12.54 19.50
N VAL A 142 -0.14 12.52 18.90
CA VAL A 142 0.18 13.32 17.70
C VAL A 142 -0.29 12.59 16.47
N LYS A 143 -1.40 12.99 15.91
CA LYS A 143 -1.90 12.55 14.60
C LYS A 143 -1.06 13.19 13.48
N ASN A 144 0.22 12.87 13.43
CA ASN A 144 1.07 13.41 12.40
C ASN A 144 0.99 12.59 11.09
N GLU A 145 1.43 13.21 10.01
CA GLU A 145 1.40 12.63 8.67
C GLU A 145 2.61 11.74 8.37
N PHE A 146 3.42 11.38 9.35
CA PHE A 146 4.63 10.58 9.15
C PHE A 146 4.30 9.19 8.63
N ILE A 147 5.13 8.74 7.71
CA ILE A 147 5.08 7.37 7.19
C ILE A 147 5.96 6.52 8.09
N ASN A 148 5.34 5.60 8.83
CA ASN A 148 6.07 4.62 9.61
C ASN A 148 6.69 3.59 8.67
N ASN A 149 7.99 3.46 8.69
CA ASN A 149 8.68 2.52 7.82
C ASN A 149 8.75 1.13 8.47
N LEU A 150 8.34 0.12 7.69
CA LEU A 150 8.53 -1.28 8.01
C LEU A 150 9.67 -1.85 7.17
N SER A 151 10.51 -2.66 7.78
CA SER A 151 11.53 -3.45 7.10
C SER A 151 11.51 -4.89 7.61
N ILE A 152 11.86 -5.85 6.75
CA ILE A 152 11.96 -7.26 7.11
C ILE A 152 13.36 -7.74 6.74
N SER A 153 14.02 -8.38 7.68
CA SER A 153 15.27 -9.09 7.45
C SER A 153 15.19 -10.45 8.12
N LYS A 154 15.38 -11.52 7.33
CA LYS A 154 15.17 -12.90 7.77
C LYS A 154 13.78 -13.05 8.40
N ASN A 155 13.72 -13.39 9.68
CA ASN A 155 12.49 -13.62 10.44
C ASN A 155 12.10 -12.46 11.35
N ASN A 156 12.78 -11.33 11.23
CA ASN A 156 12.52 -10.16 12.05
C ASN A 156 11.90 -9.03 11.25
N LEU A 157 10.81 -8.50 11.77
CA LEU A 157 10.20 -7.26 11.33
C LEU A 157 10.78 -6.12 12.17
N PHE A 158 11.27 -5.10 11.52
CA PHE A 158 11.69 -3.85 12.13
C PHE A 158 10.66 -2.77 11.89
N PHE A 159 10.26 -2.10 12.93
CA PHE A 159 9.27 -1.04 12.92
C PHE A 159 9.79 0.18 13.69
N LEU A 160 9.86 1.31 12.99
CA LEU A 160 10.15 2.60 13.60
C LEU A 160 8.84 3.34 13.83
N ASN A 161 8.50 3.63 15.09
CA ASN A 161 7.29 4.35 15.42
C ASN A 161 7.47 5.88 15.26
N THR A 162 6.40 6.64 15.45
CA THR A 162 6.42 8.10 15.29
C THR A 162 7.19 8.84 16.38
N TYR A 163 7.52 8.18 17.50
CA TYR A 163 8.35 8.73 18.57
C TYR A 163 9.85 8.47 18.38
N GLY A 164 10.22 7.69 17.36
CA GLY A 164 11.62 7.31 17.11
C GLY A 164 12.04 6.02 17.82
N SER A 165 11.10 5.29 18.48
CA SER A 165 11.41 3.98 19.06
C SER A 165 11.46 2.91 17.97
N LEU A 166 12.53 2.13 17.94
CA LEU A 166 12.74 1.01 17.01
C LEU A 166 12.37 -0.31 17.69
N TYR A 167 11.43 -1.01 17.09
CA TYR A 167 10.99 -2.36 17.51
C TYR A 167 11.57 -3.41 16.57
N SER A 168 12.01 -4.52 17.14
CA SER A 168 12.35 -5.76 16.42
C SER A 168 11.44 -6.88 16.88
N ILE A 169 10.69 -7.48 15.95
CA ILE A 169 9.66 -8.47 16.26
C ILE A 169 9.93 -9.73 15.44
N ASN A 170 10.05 -10.87 16.11
CA ASN A 170 10.16 -12.15 15.42
C ASN A 170 8.79 -12.57 14.85
N ILE A 171 8.71 -12.69 13.51
CA ILE A 171 7.46 -12.95 12.78
C ILE A 171 7.24 -14.43 12.43
N ASN A 172 8.17 -15.32 12.79
CA ASN A 172 7.99 -16.76 12.62
C ASN A 172 7.08 -17.39 13.69
N VAL A 173 7.07 -16.82 14.88
CA VAL A 173 6.31 -17.34 16.04
C VAL A 173 4.89 -16.75 16.15
N MET A 174 4.39 -16.17 15.05
CA MET A 174 3.08 -15.54 14.97
C MET A 174 2.13 -16.30 14.07
#